data_979a0c6c859e0f38339e9b88f02a3b25
#
_entry.id   979a0c6c859e0f38339e9b88f02a3b25
#
_cell.length_a   1.000
_cell.length_b   1.000
_cell.length_c   1.000
_cell.angle_alpha   90.00
_cell.angle_beta   90.00
_cell.angle_gamma   90.00
#
_symmetry.space_group_name_H-M   'P 1'
#
loop_
_entity.id
_entity.type
_entity.pdbx_description
1 polymer ?
#
loop_
_entity_poly.entity_id
_entity_poly.type
_entity_poly.pdbx_seq_one_letter_code
_entity_poly.pdbx_strand_id
1 'polypeptide(L)'
;MDAAAESASNPFTWLSSLIMALDLNFLITFFYNQFRRLPYPQKKFTGKTVIVTGANVGLGLEAARHFVRLDAAKVILACRDTEKGERAKTDIERTTARSGIIEVWPLDLCSFESVKQFCRRADKLDRLDVVVENAAVAMVGPRATLAEGYESTITVNVISTFLMALLLLPTLRRTATKLNIQPNLVIVSSDAHFVASFKERTAPKIFDAFKSATVAPDRYQTSKLLDIFVVRQLAQDMSKPTSNSKGVILNTLNPGFCRTALFRDNKFPASLFLAFTSRLIGRSSEVGSRVIVDAAAAGPETHGKWLDSFEVREPSAYVRSEEGKKMQGRLYEELIQILDQVEPGIAKNI
;
A
#
# COMPACT_ATOMS: atom_id res chain seq x y z
N MET A 1 -6.64 -32.27 30.51
CA MET A 1 -5.88 -31.11 29.95
C MET A 1 -5.31 -31.57 28.60
N ASP A 2 -6.00 -31.44 27.46
CA ASP A 2 -5.40 -31.68 26.12
C ASP A 2 -6.38 -31.46 24.94
N ALA A 3 -7.60 -30.97 25.21
CA ALA A 3 -8.56 -30.71 24.12
C ALA A 3 -8.47 -29.28 23.51
N ALA A 4 -7.70 -28.39 24.15
CA ALA A 4 -7.56 -27.01 23.70
C ALA A 4 -6.36 -26.79 22.76
N ALA A 5 -5.42 -27.74 22.71
CA ALA A 5 -4.23 -27.64 21.87
C ALA A 5 -4.42 -28.19 20.42
N GLU A 6 -5.42 -29.06 20.22
CA GLU A 6 -5.70 -29.67 18.91
C GLU A 6 -6.52 -28.79 17.95
N SER A 7 -7.23 -27.76 18.46
CA SER A 7 -8.04 -26.89 17.59
C SER A 7 -7.22 -25.84 16.80
N ALA A 8 -5.95 -25.66 17.17
CA ALA A 8 -5.07 -24.67 16.52
C ALA A 8 -4.34 -25.18 15.27
N SER A 9 -4.46 -26.45 14.91
CA SER A 9 -3.66 -27.11 13.85
C SER A 9 -4.40 -27.38 12.54
N ASN A 10 -5.71 -27.14 12.46
CA ASN A 10 -6.44 -27.40 11.24
C ASN A 10 -6.51 -26.10 10.36
N PRO A 11 -5.81 -26.07 9.21
CA PRO A 11 -5.81 -24.90 8.32
C PRO A 11 -7.19 -24.60 7.71
N PHE A 12 -8.17 -25.47 7.88
CA PHE A 12 -9.54 -25.27 7.39
C PHE A 12 -10.46 -24.58 8.41
N THR A 13 -10.13 -24.58 9.70
CA THR A 13 -10.97 -23.96 10.72
C THR A 13 -10.96 -22.42 10.65
N TRP A 14 -9.82 -21.82 10.31
CA TRP A 14 -9.76 -20.36 10.08
C TRP A 14 -10.49 -19.97 8.78
N LEU A 15 -10.43 -20.82 7.74
CA LEU A 15 -11.10 -20.56 6.45
C LEU A 15 -12.62 -20.65 6.60
N SER A 16 -13.13 -21.66 7.34
CA SER A 16 -14.57 -21.78 7.62
C SER A 16 -15.08 -20.62 8.47
N SER A 17 -14.33 -20.22 9.50
CA SER A 17 -14.66 -19.04 10.32
C SER A 17 -14.61 -17.74 9.50
N LEU A 18 -13.67 -17.62 8.58
CA LEU A 18 -13.57 -16.49 7.67
C LEU A 18 -14.78 -16.43 6.71
N ILE A 19 -15.14 -17.56 6.11
CA ILE A 19 -16.29 -17.66 5.19
C ILE A 19 -17.61 -17.40 5.92
N MET A 20 -17.77 -17.88 7.15
CA MET A 20 -18.97 -17.64 7.97
C MET A 20 -19.08 -16.20 8.48
N ALA A 21 -17.95 -15.48 8.61
CA ALA A 21 -17.92 -14.08 9.02
C ALA A 21 -18.05 -13.10 7.83
N LEU A 22 -17.93 -13.58 6.59
CA LEU A 22 -18.07 -12.76 5.40
C LEU A 22 -19.54 -12.48 5.09
N ASP A 23 -19.88 -11.20 5.03
CA ASP A 23 -21.18 -10.76 4.50
C ASP A 23 -21.33 -11.28 3.05
N LEU A 24 -22.47 -11.90 2.75
CA LEU A 24 -22.80 -12.41 1.42
C LEU A 24 -22.63 -11.33 0.33
N ASN A 25 -22.99 -10.09 0.65
CA ASN A 25 -22.81 -8.96 -0.25
C ASN A 25 -21.33 -8.69 -0.55
N PHE A 26 -20.43 -8.87 0.45
CA PHE A 26 -19.00 -8.75 0.22
C PHE A 26 -18.50 -9.84 -0.72
N LEU A 27 -18.92 -11.10 -0.53
CA LEU A 27 -18.51 -12.22 -1.42
C LEU A 27 -18.98 -11.98 -2.85
N ILE A 28 -20.24 -11.61 -3.05
CA ILE A 28 -20.79 -11.31 -4.38
C ILE A 28 -19.99 -10.17 -5.04
N THR A 29 -19.73 -9.09 -4.30
CA THR A 29 -18.99 -7.94 -4.80
C THR A 29 -17.53 -8.30 -5.12
N PHE A 30 -16.88 -9.09 -4.25
CA PHE A 30 -15.52 -9.60 -4.46
C PHE A 30 -15.42 -10.40 -5.76
N PHE A 31 -16.26 -11.41 -5.94
CA PHE A 31 -16.23 -12.24 -7.15
C PHE A 31 -16.60 -11.45 -8.40
N TYR A 32 -17.61 -10.59 -8.33
CA TYR A 32 -17.97 -9.71 -9.44
C TYR A 32 -16.78 -8.84 -9.87
N ASN A 33 -16.14 -8.15 -8.92
CA ASN A 33 -14.99 -7.30 -9.20
C ASN A 33 -13.80 -8.14 -9.68
N GLN A 34 -13.55 -9.31 -9.06
CA GLN A 34 -12.41 -10.15 -9.37
C GLN A 34 -12.40 -10.66 -10.82
N PHE A 35 -13.58 -10.97 -11.37
CA PHE A 35 -13.72 -11.46 -12.75
C PHE A 35 -14.09 -10.39 -13.77
N ARG A 36 -14.31 -9.16 -13.33
CA ARG A 36 -14.56 -8.03 -14.21
C ARG A 36 -13.33 -7.77 -15.10
N ARG A 37 -13.57 -7.53 -16.40
CA ARG A 37 -12.50 -7.09 -17.31
C ARG A 37 -12.12 -5.66 -16.98
N LEU A 38 -10.86 -5.45 -16.61
CA LEU A 38 -10.29 -4.13 -16.38
C LEU A 38 -9.74 -3.58 -17.69
N PRO A 39 -10.05 -2.32 -18.05
CA PRO A 39 -9.53 -1.70 -19.27
C PRO A 39 -8.02 -1.55 -19.21
N TYR A 40 -7.39 -1.51 -20.38
CA TYR A 40 -5.96 -1.23 -20.50
C TYR A 40 -5.75 0.28 -20.32
N PRO A 41 -4.85 0.74 -19.43
CA PRO A 41 -4.65 2.16 -19.18
C PRO A 41 -4.22 2.91 -20.43
N GLN A 42 -4.85 4.07 -20.70
CA GLN A 42 -4.59 4.90 -21.89
C GLN A 42 -4.08 6.31 -21.54
N LYS A 43 -4.35 6.78 -20.31
CA LYS A 43 -4.01 8.14 -19.89
C LYS A 43 -2.50 8.33 -19.82
N LYS A 44 -1.98 9.29 -20.58
CA LYS A 44 -0.55 9.52 -20.73
C LYS A 44 0.08 10.16 -19.48
N PHE A 45 1.34 9.82 -19.25
CA PHE A 45 2.19 10.40 -18.21
C PHE A 45 3.33 11.24 -18.82
N THR A 46 3.13 11.76 -20.02
CA THR A 46 4.14 12.53 -20.76
C THR A 46 4.75 13.65 -19.90
N GLY A 47 6.07 13.65 -19.84
CA GLY A 47 6.84 14.62 -19.05
C GLY A 47 6.83 14.39 -17.54
N LYS A 48 6.12 13.38 -17.01
CA LYS A 48 5.98 13.13 -15.57
C LYS A 48 7.12 12.29 -15.01
N THR A 49 7.46 12.56 -13.75
CA THR A 49 8.35 11.74 -12.91
C THR A 49 7.51 10.91 -11.94
N VAL A 50 7.75 9.61 -11.92
CA VAL A 50 6.98 8.63 -11.15
C VAL A 50 7.92 7.82 -10.25
N ILE A 51 7.57 7.67 -8.97
CA ILE A 51 8.21 6.74 -8.03
C ILE A 51 7.27 5.57 -7.80
N VAL A 52 7.79 4.32 -7.86
CA VAL A 52 7.03 3.11 -7.51
C VAL A 52 7.85 2.29 -6.51
N THR A 53 7.30 2.06 -5.31
CA THR A 53 7.95 1.20 -4.31
C THR A 53 7.64 -0.27 -4.56
N GLY A 54 8.61 -1.16 -4.27
CA GLY A 54 8.48 -2.60 -4.53
C GLY A 54 8.36 -2.93 -6.02
N ALA A 55 9.02 -2.14 -6.89
CA ALA A 55 8.87 -2.19 -8.34
C ALA A 55 9.73 -3.26 -9.04
N ASN A 56 10.41 -4.13 -8.31
CA ASN A 56 11.25 -5.19 -8.88
C ASN A 56 10.49 -6.49 -9.20
N VAL A 57 9.22 -6.61 -8.82
CA VAL A 57 8.40 -7.80 -9.05
C VAL A 57 6.89 -7.49 -8.94
N GLY A 58 6.07 -8.30 -9.58
CA GLY A 58 4.61 -8.30 -9.38
C GLY A 58 3.92 -7.00 -9.80
N LEU A 59 3.01 -6.50 -8.96
CA LEU A 59 2.19 -5.32 -9.27
C LEU A 59 3.02 -4.06 -9.51
N GLY A 60 4.04 -3.80 -8.68
CA GLY A 60 4.90 -2.63 -8.82
C GLY A 60 5.72 -2.66 -10.11
N LEU A 61 6.24 -3.83 -10.51
CA LEU A 61 6.94 -4.01 -11.78
C LEU A 61 6.03 -3.69 -12.96
N GLU A 62 4.81 -4.24 -12.98
CA GLU A 62 3.88 -4.03 -14.08
C GLU A 62 3.32 -2.61 -14.10
N ALA A 63 3.09 -1.99 -12.93
CA ALA A 63 2.73 -0.57 -12.87
C ALA A 63 3.85 0.32 -13.45
N ALA A 64 5.11 0.07 -13.08
CA ALA A 64 6.25 0.78 -13.64
C ALA A 64 6.34 0.59 -15.18
N ARG A 65 6.13 -0.63 -15.68
CA ARG A 65 6.05 -0.92 -17.13
C ARG A 65 4.96 -0.11 -17.82
N HIS A 66 3.79 -0.01 -17.21
CA HIS A 66 2.70 0.82 -17.74
C HIS A 66 3.08 2.31 -17.76
N PHE A 67 3.69 2.86 -16.71
CA PHE A 67 4.12 4.27 -16.72
C PHE A 67 5.13 4.54 -17.82
N VAL A 68 6.09 3.63 -18.04
CA VAL A 68 7.05 3.72 -19.16
C VAL A 68 6.32 3.71 -20.49
N ARG A 69 5.42 2.76 -20.73
CA ARG A 69 4.61 2.63 -21.94
C ARG A 69 3.71 3.86 -22.20
N LEU A 70 3.27 4.51 -21.12
CA LEU A 70 2.41 5.69 -21.16
C LEU A 70 3.19 7.02 -21.19
N ASP A 71 4.43 6.99 -21.66
CA ASP A 71 5.29 8.14 -21.94
C ASP A 71 5.78 8.92 -20.69
N ALA A 72 5.90 8.28 -19.53
CA ALA A 72 6.59 8.92 -18.43
C ALA A 72 8.00 9.35 -18.84
N ALA A 73 8.44 10.51 -18.35
CA ALA A 73 9.79 11.03 -18.63
C ALA A 73 10.84 10.38 -17.70
N LYS A 74 10.44 10.02 -16.49
CA LYS A 74 11.29 9.32 -15.52
C LYS A 74 10.45 8.38 -14.67
N VAL A 75 10.92 7.14 -14.48
CA VAL A 75 10.33 6.15 -13.59
C VAL A 75 11.40 5.64 -12.63
N ILE A 76 11.18 5.82 -11.33
CA ILE A 76 12.10 5.40 -10.28
C ILE A 76 11.57 4.11 -9.67
N LEU A 77 12.32 3.02 -9.85
CA LEU A 77 12.06 1.72 -9.23
C LEU A 77 12.71 1.73 -7.85
N ALA A 78 11.89 1.92 -6.80
CA ALA A 78 12.37 1.89 -5.43
C ALA A 78 12.26 0.47 -4.86
N CYS A 79 13.38 -0.17 -4.53
CA CYS A 79 13.40 -1.56 -4.07
C CYS A 79 14.60 -1.85 -3.16
N ARG A 80 14.43 -2.83 -2.26
CA ARG A 80 15.47 -3.27 -1.32
C ARG A 80 16.65 -3.95 -2.04
N ASP A 81 16.33 -4.80 -2.99
CA ASP A 81 17.30 -5.55 -3.79
C ASP A 81 17.50 -4.83 -5.13
N THR A 82 18.56 -4.04 -5.22
CA THR A 82 18.86 -3.24 -6.41
C THR A 82 19.26 -4.08 -7.61
N GLU A 83 19.87 -5.27 -7.42
CA GLU A 83 20.17 -6.16 -8.53
C GLU A 83 18.89 -6.69 -9.19
N LYS A 84 17.87 -7.06 -8.39
CA LYS A 84 16.55 -7.39 -8.94
C LYS A 84 15.90 -6.18 -9.59
N GLY A 85 16.14 -4.98 -9.05
CA GLY A 85 15.70 -3.72 -9.65
C GLY A 85 16.30 -3.49 -11.04
N GLU A 86 17.61 -3.70 -11.21
CA GLU A 86 18.28 -3.56 -12.53
C GLU A 86 17.79 -4.61 -13.55
N ARG A 87 17.55 -5.85 -13.10
CA ARG A 87 16.92 -6.87 -13.96
C ARG A 87 15.51 -6.44 -14.40
N ALA A 88 14.72 -5.89 -13.47
CA ALA A 88 13.38 -5.36 -13.75
C ALA A 88 13.42 -4.20 -14.74
N LYS A 89 14.36 -3.26 -14.57
CA LYS A 89 14.62 -2.15 -15.50
C LYS A 89 14.91 -2.68 -16.90
N THR A 90 15.88 -3.59 -17.04
CA THR A 90 16.26 -4.19 -18.34
C THR A 90 15.04 -4.85 -19.01
N ASP A 91 14.23 -5.57 -18.27
CA ASP A 91 13.02 -6.22 -18.82
C ASP A 91 11.96 -5.19 -19.24
N ILE A 92 11.73 -4.12 -18.47
CA ILE A 92 10.82 -3.05 -18.87
C ILE A 92 11.32 -2.35 -20.12
N GLU A 93 12.59 -1.97 -20.17
CA GLU A 93 13.18 -1.28 -21.35
C GLU A 93 13.06 -2.14 -22.61
N ARG A 94 13.37 -3.42 -22.51
CA ARG A 94 13.24 -4.38 -23.62
C ARG A 94 11.79 -4.52 -24.10
N THR A 95 10.82 -4.62 -23.19
CA THR A 95 9.41 -4.90 -23.53
C THR A 95 8.63 -3.66 -23.95
N THR A 96 9.09 -2.47 -23.58
CA THR A 96 8.47 -1.19 -23.98
C THR A 96 9.20 -0.49 -25.11
N ALA A 97 10.39 -0.98 -25.52
CA ALA A 97 11.30 -0.34 -26.48
C ALA A 97 11.66 1.12 -26.10
N ARG A 98 11.70 1.42 -24.78
CA ARG A 98 12.06 2.75 -24.25
C ARG A 98 13.15 2.59 -23.18
N SER A 99 14.30 3.20 -23.41
CA SER A 99 15.47 3.15 -22.53
C SER A 99 15.87 4.52 -21.99
N GLY A 100 16.70 4.52 -20.95
CA GLY A 100 17.29 5.76 -20.39
C GLY A 100 16.37 6.59 -19.50
N ILE A 101 15.15 6.14 -19.22
CA ILE A 101 14.16 6.85 -18.40
C ILE A 101 13.92 6.17 -17.04
N ILE A 102 14.52 5.01 -16.80
CA ILE A 102 14.33 4.23 -15.58
C ILE A 102 15.58 4.35 -14.71
N GLU A 103 15.36 4.71 -13.46
CA GLU A 103 16.39 4.67 -12.41
C GLU A 103 16.02 3.65 -11.34
N VAL A 104 17.00 2.94 -10.80
CA VAL A 104 16.83 2.02 -9.67
C VAL A 104 17.41 2.67 -8.42
N TRP A 105 16.58 2.85 -7.40
CA TRP A 105 16.99 3.45 -6.14
C TRP A 105 16.79 2.47 -4.98
N PRO A 106 17.79 2.34 -4.08
CA PRO A 106 17.65 1.50 -2.91
C PRO A 106 16.61 2.07 -1.95
N LEU A 107 15.73 1.19 -1.45
CA LEU A 107 14.72 1.51 -0.43
C LEU A 107 14.40 0.25 0.36
N ASP A 108 14.73 0.27 1.67
CA ASP A 108 14.28 -0.74 2.62
C ASP A 108 13.30 -0.13 3.62
N LEU A 109 12.03 -0.50 3.51
CA LEU A 109 10.97 -0.04 4.42
C LEU A 109 11.06 -0.68 5.83
N CYS A 110 11.96 -1.64 6.05
CA CYS A 110 12.27 -2.12 7.39
C CYS A 110 13.21 -1.18 8.16
N SER A 111 13.73 -0.11 7.52
CA SER A 111 14.64 0.86 8.11
C SER A 111 14.15 2.30 7.89
N PHE A 112 13.85 3.00 8.97
CA PHE A 112 13.47 4.41 8.90
C PHE A 112 14.57 5.28 8.29
N GLU A 113 15.84 4.97 8.58
CA GLU A 113 16.97 5.70 8.00
C GLU A 113 17.05 5.51 6.47
N SER A 114 16.79 4.29 5.97
CA SER A 114 16.71 4.03 4.53
C SER A 114 15.60 4.86 3.88
N VAL A 115 14.41 4.94 4.51
CA VAL A 115 13.29 5.77 4.04
C VAL A 115 13.69 7.25 4.00
N LYS A 116 14.32 7.76 5.05
CA LYS A 116 14.79 9.17 5.11
C LYS A 116 15.83 9.46 4.03
N GLN A 117 16.80 8.58 3.83
CA GLN A 117 17.82 8.73 2.77
C GLN A 117 17.19 8.75 1.38
N PHE A 118 16.24 7.85 1.12
CA PHE A 118 15.50 7.83 -0.12
C PHE A 118 14.75 9.15 -0.35
N CYS A 119 14.02 9.63 0.65
CA CYS A 119 13.26 10.88 0.55
C CYS A 119 14.16 12.11 0.39
N ARG A 120 15.31 12.17 1.08
CA ARG A 120 16.33 13.22 0.86
C ARG A 120 16.88 13.22 -0.58
N ARG A 121 17.00 12.03 -1.21
CA ARG A 121 17.37 11.94 -2.63
C ARG A 121 16.22 12.43 -3.52
N ALA A 122 14.99 12.03 -3.21
CA ALA A 122 13.80 12.44 -3.97
C ALA A 122 13.53 13.96 -3.87
N ASP A 123 13.91 14.59 -2.77
CA ASP A 123 13.78 16.04 -2.60
C ASP A 123 14.61 16.85 -3.62
N LYS A 124 15.68 16.26 -4.17
CA LYS A 124 16.52 16.86 -5.21
C LYS A 124 15.95 16.73 -6.63
N LEU A 125 14.80 16.08 -6.79
CA LEU A 125 14.13 15.98 -8.09
C LEU A 125 13.56 17.34 -8.49
N ASP A 126 13.73 17.70 -9.77
CA ASP A 126 13.15 18.94 -10.34
C ASP A 126 11.62 18.92 -10.32
N ARG A 127 11.05 17.74 -10.43
CA ARG A 127 9.61 17.48 -10.34
C ARG A 127 9.32 16.06 -9.86
N LEU A 128 8.22 15.90 -9.17
CA LEU A 128 7.67 14.61 -8.74
C LEU A 128 6.14 14.67 -8.90
N ASP A 129 5.63 13.90 -9.85
CA ASP A 129 4.21 13.96 -10.22
C ASP A 129 3.39 12.84 -9.59
N VAL A 130 4.01 11.66 -9.41
CA VAL A 130 3.31 10.49 -8.90
C VAL A 130 4.23 9.73 -7.94
N VAL A 131 3.69 9.38 -6.79
CA VAL A 131 4.26 8.39 -5.88
C VAL A 131 3.28 7.26 -5.71
N VAL A 132 3.72 6.03 -5.99
CA VAL A 132 2.97 4.80 -5.75
C VAL A 132 3.65 4.02 -4.64
N GLU A 133 3.04 4.04 -3.46
CA GLU A 133 3.46 3.22 -2.33
C GLU A 133 2.80 1.86 -2.43
N ASN A 134 3.46 0.97 -3.18
CA ASN A 134 2.99 -0.37 -3.50
C ASN A 134 3.69 -1.46 -2.67
N ALA A 135 4.91 -1.20 -2.19
CA ALA A 135 5.64 -2.20 -1.42
C ALA A 135 4.87 -2.61 -0.16
N ALA A 136 4.70 -3.89 0.04
CA ALA A 136 4.07 -4.46 1.21
C ALA A 136 4.64 -5.85 1.51
N VAL A 137 4.50 -6.28 2.75
CA VAL A 137 4.82 -7.64 3.20
C VAL A 137 3.61 -8.26 3.90
N ALA A 138 3.45 -9.57 3.74
CA ALA A 138 2.44 -10.36 4.42
C ALA A 138 3.14 -11.56 5.06
N MET A 139 3.53 -11.42 6.32
CA MET A 139 4.16 -12.51 7.06
C MET A 139 3.09 -13.37 7.71
N VAL A 140 3.16 -14.68 7.46
CA VAL A 140 2.33 -15.69 8.09
C VAL A 140 3.25 -16.67 8.83
N GLY A 141 3.07 -16.78 10.12
CA GLY A 141 3.87 -17.67 10.96
C GLY A 141 3.79 -17.31 12.44
N PRO A 142 4.22 -18.21 13.34
CA PRO A 142 4.05 -18.00 14.77
C PRO A 142 5.01 -16.98 15.39
N ARG A 143 6.01 -16.51 14.65
CA ARG A 143 7.00 -15.53 15.12
C ARG A 143 7.07 -14.34 14.18
N ALA A 144 6.89 -13.15 14.74
CA ALA A 144 7.13 -11.89 14.06
C ALA A 144 8.63 -11.61 13.94
N THR A 145 9.03 -11.08 12.80
CA THR A 145 10.27 -10.33 12.70
C THR A 145 9.97 -8.89 13.11
N LEU A 146 10.75 -8.33 14.01
CA LEU A 146 10.65 -6.93 14.39
C LEU A 146 11.56 -6.08 13.49
N ALA A 147 11.06 -4.92 13.12
CA ALA A 147 11.80 -3.86 12.44
C ALA A 147 11.48 -2.54 13.13
N GLU A 148 12.48 -1.77 13.51
CA GLU A 148 12.35 -0.49 14.22
C GLU A 148 11.48 -0.60 15.50
N GLY A 149 11.52 -1.75 16.17
CA GLY A 149 10.78 -2.02 17.42
C GLY A 149 9.34 -2.46 17.24
N TYR A 150 8.82 -2.57 16.02
CA TYR A 150 7.46 -3.03 15.70
C TYR A 150 7.49 -4.28 14.83
N GLU A 151 6.39 -5.00 14.79
CA GLU A 151 6.24 -6.11 13.84
C GLU A 151 6.44 -5.61 12.41
N SER A 152 7.28 -6.30 11.64
CA SER A 152 7.73 -5.85 10.32
C SER A 152 6.59 -5.61 9.32
N THR A 153 5.45 -6.32 9.43
CA THR A 153 4.28 -6.04 8.61
C THR A 153 3.72 -4.64 8.91
N ILE A 154 3.67 -4.24 10.17
CA ILE A 154 3.20 -2.89 10.57
C ILE A 154 4.25 -1.84 10.24
N THR A 155 5.53 -2.13 10.48
CA THR A 155 6.61 -1.20 10.11
C THR A 155 6.59 -0.89 8.63
N VAL A 156 6.58 -1.91 7.78
CA VAL A 156 6.65 -1.76 6.31
C VAL A 156 5.36 -1.16 5.76
N ASN A 157 4.21 -1.81 6.06
CA ASN A 157 2.95 -1.48 5.40
C ASN A 157 2.34 -0.18 5.91
N VAL A 158 2.63 0.23 7.16
CA VAL A 158 1.99 1.39 7.79
C VAL A 158 3.02 2.47 8.15
N ILE A 159 3.93 2.19 9.11
CA ILE A 159 4.76 3.26 9.69
C ILE A 159 5.70 3.84 8.62
N SER A 160 6.47 3.00 7.91
CA SER A 160 7.41 3.44 6.86
C SER A 160 6.70 3.99 5.63
N THR A 161 5.55 3.42 5.24
CA THR A 161 4.70 3.95 4.18
C THR A 161 4.29 5.39 4.49
N PHE A 162 3.72 5.67 5.67
CA PHE A 162 3.31 7.04 6.00
C PHE A 162 4.47 7.96 6.39
N LEU A 163 5.60 7.44 6.88
CA LEU A 163 6.84 8.21 6.99
C LEU A 163 7.28 8.73 5.62
N MET A 164 7.34 7.85 4.62
CA MET A 164 7.69 8.19 3.24
C MET A 164 6.68 9.16 2.64
N ALA A 165 5.39 8.88 2.80
CA ALA A 165 4.31 9.74 2.32
C ALA A 165 4.47 11.18 2.82
N LEU A 166 4.63 11.38 4.14
CA LEU A 166 4.79 12.72 4.73
C LEU A 166 6.10 13.40 4.33
N LEU A 167 7.21 12.65 4.21
CA LEU A 167 8.49 13.20 3.77
C LEU A 167 8.49 13.64 2.29
N LEU A 168 7.64 13.03 1.44
CA LEU A 168 7.54 13.39 0.02
C LEU A 168 6.50 14.46 -0.27
N LEU A 169 5.59 14.79 0.67
CA LEU A 169 4.59 15.85 0.49
C LEU A 169 5.21 17.20 0.10
N PRO A 170 6.32 17.69 0.71
CA PRO A 170 6.94 18.95 0.30
C PRO A 170 7.38 18.95 -1.17
N THR A 171 7.96 17.83 -1.65
CA THR A 171 8.41 17.71 -3.03
C THR A 171 7.25 17.65 -4.02
N LEU A 172 6.16 16.94 -3.67
CA LEU A 172 4.93 16.91 -4.45
C LEU A 172 4.30 18.31 -4.53
N ARG A 173 4.19 19.04 -3.42
CA ARG A 173 3.67 20.41 -3.39
C ARG A 173 4.52 21.39 -4.19
N ARG A 174 5.84 21.29 -4.10
CA ARG A 174 6.76 22.11 -4.90
C ARG A 174 6.49 21.90 -6.39
N THR A 175 6.26 20.64 -6.80
CA THR A 175 5.87 20.29 -8.17
C THR A 175 4.50 20.87 -8.52
N ALA A 176 3.50 20.73 -7.63
CA ALA A 176 2.16 21.27 -7.83
C ALA A 176 2.18 22.78 -8.08
N THR A 177 2.90 23.53 -7.24
CA THR A 177 3.03 24.99 -7.33
C THR A 177 3.80 25.40 -8.58
N LYS A 178 4.96 24.76 -8.83
CA LYS A 178 5.85 25.13 -9.95
C LYS A 178 5.19 24.93 -11.31
N LEU A 179 4.40 23.85 -11.46
CA LEU A 179 3.83 23.44 -12.75
C LEU A 179 2.32 23.66 -12.85
N ASN A 180 1.68 24.17 -11.79
CA ASN A 180 0.22 24.34 -11.68
C ASN A 180 -0.55 23.05 -12.02
N ILE A 181 -0.15 21.94 -11.41
CA ILE A 181 -0.75 20.60 -11.60
C ILE A 181 -1.14 20.02 -10.26
N GLN A 182 -1.81 18.85 -10.29
CA GLN A 182 -2.14 18.07 -9.10
C GLN A 182 -1.37 16.74 -9.13
N PRO A 183 -0.26 16.64 -8.39
CA PRO A 183 0.45 15.37 -8.21
C PRO A 183 -0.39 14.35 -7.44
N ASN A 184 -0.13 13.06 -7.67
CA ASN A 184 -0.82 11.97 -7.01
C ASN A 184 0.10 11.20 -6.04
N LEU A 185 -0.36 11.00 -4.82
CA LEU A 185 0.19 10.09 -3.83
C LEU A 185 -0.79 8.92 -3.65
N VAL A 186 -0.37 7.73 -4.03
CA VAL A 186 -1.22 6.53 -4.12
C VAL A 186 -0.73 5.49 -3.13
N ILE A 187 -1.58 5.07 -2.21
CA ILE A 187 -1.30 4.02 -1.23
C ILE A 187 -2.00 2.73 -1.66
N VAL A 188 -1.24 1.68 -1.94
CA VAL A 188 -1.83 0.38 -2.32
C VAL A 188 -2.27 -0.38 -1.09
N SER A 189 -3.59 -0.39 -0.86
CA SER A 189 -4.24 -1.18 0.18
C SER A 189 -4.77 -2.52 -0.38
N SER A 190 -5.88 -3.03 0.12
CA SER A 190 -6.49 -4.30 -0.29
C SER A 190 -7.92 -4.41 0.23
N ASP A 191 -8.75 -5.21 -0.44
CA ASP A 191 -10.03 -5.71 0.08
C ASP A 191 -9.86 -6.59 1.34
N ALA A 192 -8.65 -7.04 1.65
CA ALA A 192 -8.35 -7.73 2.91
C ALA A 192 -8.78 -6.94 4.15
N HIS A 193 -8.90 -5.60 4.08
CA HIS A 193 -9.39 -4.77 5.18
C HIS A 193 -10.84 -5.11 5.61
N PHE A 194 -11.66 -5.70 4.75
CA PHE A 194 -13.02 -6.13 5.09
C PHE A 194 -13.05 -7.24 6.13
N VAL A 195 -11.99 -8.03 6.22
CA VAL A 195 -11.89 -9.21 7.10
C VAL A 195 -10.89 -9.03 8.24
N ALA A 196 -10.43 -7.82 8.48
CA ALA A 196 -9.57 -7.50 9.61
C ALA A 196 -10.36 -7.56 10.92
N SER A 197 -9.92 -8.37 11.87
CA SER A 197 -10.52 -8.41 13.22
C SER A 197 -10.03 -7.26 14.11
N PHE A 198 -8.85 -6.75 13.83
CA PHE A 198 -8.23 -5.61 14.51
C PHE A 198 -8.42 -5.65 16.02
N LYS A 199 -7.96 -6.72 16.67
CA LYS A 199 -8.09 -6.91 18.12
C LYS A 199 -7.36 -5.84 18.94
N GLU A 200 -6.31 -5.28 18.39
CA GLU A 200 -5.48 -4.24 18.99
C GLU A 200 -6.22 -2.91 19.22
N ARG A 201 -7.39 -2.73 18.60
CA ARG A 201 -8.23 -1.52 18.80
C ARG A 201 -8.62 -1.27 20.26
N THR A 202 -8.64 -2.31 21.09
CA THR A 202 -8.97 -2.21 22.52
C THR A 202 -7.77 -1.90 23.41
N ALA A 203 -6.54 -1.95 22.87
CA ALA A 203 -5.33 -1.65 23.61
C ALA A 203 -5.28 -0.16 24.04
N PRO A 204 -4.72 0.18 25.22
CA PRO A 204 -4.55 1.59 25.64
C PRO A 204 -3.73 2.42 24.66
N LYS A 205 -2.72 1.81 24.04
CA LYS A 205 -1.96 2.33 22.88
C LYS A 205 -1.94 1.26 21.80
N ILE A 206 -2.48 1.59 20.65
CA ILE A 206 -2.67 0.63 19.54
C ILE A 206 -1.32 0.14 19.04
N PHE A 207 -0.38 1.06 18.80
CA PHE A 207 0.93 0.69 18.25
C PHE A 207 1.82 -0.07 19.25
N ASP A 208 1.60 0.08 20.56
CA ASP A 208 2.35 -0.73 21.54
C ASP A 208 1.97 -2.22 21.45
N ALA A 209 0.73 -2.53 21.06
CA ALA A 209 0.31 -3.92 20.83
C ALA A 209 1.01 -4.56 19.61
N PHE A 210 1.59 -3.77 18.72
CA PHE A 210 2.38 -4.25 17.58
C PHE A 210 3.88 -4.42 17.87
N LYS A 211 4.33 -4.20 19.10
CA LYS A 211 5.71 -4.43 19.54
C LYS A 211 5.96 -5.88 19.95
N SER A 212 4.94 -6.73 19.92
CA SER A 212 5.02 -8.14 20.29
C SER A 212 5.67 -8.96 19.16
N ALA A 213 6.49 -9.93 19.56
CA ALA A 213 7.04 -10.95 18.64
C ALA A 213 6.00 -12.03 18.23
N THR A 214 4.74 -11.91 18.67
CA THR A 214 3.66 -12.84 18.33
C THR A 214 2.84 -12.26 17.20
N VAL A 215 2.81 -12.91 16.04
CA VAL A 215 2.01 -12.47 14.89
C VAL A 215 0.55 -12.85 15.09
N ALA A 216 -0.36 -11.88 15.00
CA ALA A 216 -1.77 -12.18 14.84
C ALA A 216 -2.01 -12.74 13.41
N PRO A 217 -2.86 -13.77 13.25
CA PRO A 217 -3.13 -14.38 11.95
C PRO A 217 -3.65 -13.41 10.87
N ASP A 218 -4.28 -12.32 11.30
CA ASP A 218 -4.85 -11.27 10.45
C ASP A 218 -4.00 -9.99 10.39
N ARG A 219 -2.70 -10.09 10.69
CA ARG A 219 -1.82 -8.91 10.74
C ARG A 219 -1.77 -8.14 9.41
N TYR A 220 -1.71 -8.85 8.30
CA TYR A 220 -1.77 -8.21 6.98
C TYR A 220 -3.10 -7.49 6.76
N GLN A 221 -4.22 -8.14 7.06
CA GLN A 221 -5.56 -7.57 6.94
C GLN A 221 -5.69 -6.30 7.81
N THR A 222 -5.21 -6.39 9.05
CA THR A 222 -5.16 -5.25 9.96
C THR A 222 -4.32 -4.12 9.36
N SER A 223 -3.10 -4.38 8.85
CA SER A 223 -2.28 -3.33 8.23
C SER A 223 -3.01 -2.62 7.09
N LYS A 224 -3.78 -3.36 6.26
CA LYS A 224 -4.55 -2.79 5.15
C LYS A 224 -5.77 -1.98 5.61
N LEU A 225 -6.35 -2.33 6.76
CA LEU A 225 -7.37 -1.50 7.42
C LEU A 225 -6.76 -0.20 7.94
N LEU A 226 -5.58 -0.26 8.57
CA LEU A 226 -4.88 0.92 9.07
C LEU A 226 -4.53 1.88 7.92
N ASP A 227 -4.08 1.38 6.75
CA ASP A 227 -3.83 2.19 5.57
C ASP A 227 -5.05 3.06 5.19
N ILE A 228 -6.24 2.47 5.19
CA ILE A 228 -7.48 3.18 4.84
C ILE A 228 -7.81 4.25 5.87
N PHE A 229 -7.70 3.93 7.16
CA PHE A 229 -7.94 4.90 8.22
C PHE A 229 -7.00 6.09 8.12
N VAL A 230 -5.70 5.84 7.94
CA VAL A 230 -4.69 6.90 7.86
C VAL A 230 -4.88 7.75 6.61
N VAL A 231 -5.10 7.14 5.43
CA VAL A 231 -5.37 7.89 4.19
C VAL A 231 -6.57 8.81 4.34
N ARG A 232 -7.67 8.33 4.93
CA ARG A 232 -8.89 9.12 5.14
C ARG A 232 -8.64 10.31 6.07
N GLN A 233 -7.94 10.11 7.19
CA GLN A 233 -7.66 11.18 8.14
C GLN A 233 -6.65 12.18 7.57
N LEU A 234 -5.56 11.69 6.98
CA LEU A 234 -4.53 12.53 6.36
C LEU A 234 -5.13 13.39 5.24
N ALA A 235 -5.99 12.84 4.39
CA ALA A 235 -6.66 13.59 3.34
C ALA A 235 -7.58 14.69 3.91
N GLN A 236 -8.28 14.44 5.02
CA GLN A 236 -9.05 15.47 5.71
C GLN A 236 -8.15 16.61 6.21
N ASP A 237 -6.99 16.27 6.80
CA ASP A 237 -6.04 17.26 7.29
C ASP A 237 -5.41 18.05 6.13
N MET A 238 -5.04 17.39 5.05
CA MET A 238 -4.54 18.02 3.82
C MET A 238 -5.56 18.96 3.16
N SER A 239 -6.85 18.78 3.40
CA SER A 239 -7.94 19.61 2.87
C SER A 239 -8.23 20.85 3.72
N LYS A 240 -7.68 20.97 4.93
CA LYS A 240 -7.90 22.12 5.79
C LYS A 240 -7.34 23.41 5.16
N PRO A 241 -7.96 24.58 5.39
CA PRO A 241 -7.45 25.86 4.89
C PRO A 241 -6.00 26.17 5.30
N THR A 242 -5.60 25.69 6.46
CA THR A 242 -4.26 25.83 7.04
C THR A 242 -3.24 24.85 6.49
N SER A 243 -3.69 23.80 5.75
CA SER A 243 -2.80 22.78 5.22
C SER A 243 -1.85 23.34 4.18
N ASN A 244 -0.60 22.92 4.30
CA ASN A 244 0.45 23.18 3.33
C ASN A 244 0.41 22.22 2.12
N SER A 245 -0.40 21.17 2.15
CA SER A 245 -0.43 20.09 1.15
C SER A 245 -1.49 20.26 0.06
N LYS A 246 -2.06 21.46 -0.09
CA LYS A 246 -3.02 21.76 -1.15
C LYS A 246 -2.48 21.42 -2.53
N GLY A 247 -3.35 20.84 -3.35
CA GLY A 247 -3.02 20.45 -4.72
C GLY A 247 -2.45 19.05 -4.89
N VAL A 248 -2.11 18.34 -3.81
CA VAL A 248 -1.72 16.92 -3.87
C VAL A 248 -2.95 16.03 -3.65
N ILE A 249 -3.18 15.09 -4.57
CA ILE A 249 -4.25 14.11 -4.48
C ILE A 249 -3.69 12.89 -3.74
N LEU A 250 -4.28 12.54 -2.60
CA LEU A 250 -3.99 11.32 -1.85
C LEU A 250 -5.16 10.35 -2.01
N ASN A 251 -4.91 9.16 -2.54
CA ASN A 251 -5.93 8.11 -2.61
C ASN A 251 -5.37 6.74 -2.23
N THR A 252 -6.26 5.78 -2.01
CA THR A 252 -5.88 4.40 -1.75
C THR A 252 -6.71 3.46 -2.62
N LEU A 253 -6.18 2.28 -2.91
CA LEU A 253 -6.81 1.36 -3.84
C LEU A 253 -6.69 -0.12 -3.45
N ASN A 254 -7.55 -0.93 -4.07
CA ASN A 254 -7.48 -2.39 -4.10
C ASN A 254 -7.14 -2.86 -5.53
N PRO A 255 -6.02 -3.58 -5.74
CA PRO A 255 -5.70 -4.14 -7.06
C PRO A 255 -6.52 -5.41 -7.38
N GLY A 256 -7.30 -5.92 -6.42
CA GLY A 256 -7.92 -7.22 -6.42
C GLY A 256 -6.96 -8.32 -5.95
N PHE A 257 -7.48 -9.55 -5.86
CA PHE A 257 -6.65 -10.71 -5.53
C PHE A 257 -5.75 -11.06 -6.71
N CYS A 258 -4.45 -10.83 -6.56
CA CYS A 258 -3.46 -10.95 -7.63
C CYS A 258 -2.44 -12.07 -7.38
N ARG A 259 -1.96 -12.67 -8.47
CA ARG A 259 -0.83 -13.61 -8.45
C ARG A 259 0.46 -12.83 -8.22
N THR A 260 0.85 -12.68 -6.95
CA THR A 260 2.04 -11.91 -6.57
C THR A 260 2.95 -12.72 -5.67
N ALA A 261 4.19 -12.24 -5.50
CA ALA A 261 5.15 -12.79 -4.57
C ALA A 261 4.91 -12.35 -3.10
N LEU A 262 3.77 -11.76 -2.79
CA LEU A 262 3.45 -11.22 -1.45
C LEU A 262 3.54 -12.29 -0.35
N PHE A 263 3.13 -13.51 -0.68
CA PHE A 263 3.10 -14.66 0.23
C PHE A 263 4.27 -15.63 0.08
N ARG A 264 5.34 -15.22 -0.62
CA ARG A 264 6.50 -16.10 -0.94
C ARG A 264 7.24 -16.62 0.29
N ASP A 265 7.21 -15.84 1.39
CA ASP A 265 7.93 -16.18 2.61
C ASP A 265 7.09 -17.07 3.56
N ASN A 266 5.87 -17.47 3.14
CA ASN A 266 5.00 -18.34 3.91
C ASN A 266 5.41 -19.81 3.79
N LYS A 267 5.36 -20.54 4.94
CA LYS A 267 5.71 -21.96 5.00
C LYS A 267 4.55 -22.86 4.58
N PHE A 268 4.90 -24.08 4.12
CA PHE A 268 3.95 -25.17 3.87
C PHE A 268 3.08 -25.49 5.12
N PRO A 269 1.75 -25.81 5.01
CA PRO A 269 0.96 -25.99 3.77
C PRO A 269 0.23 -24.74 3.26
N ALA A 270 0.19 -23.65 4.02
CA ALA A 270 -0.56 -22.45 3.67
C ALA A 270 -0.09 -21.82 2.34
N SER A 271 1.21 -21.88 2.05
CA SER A 271 1.77 -21.36 0.79
C SER A 271 1.24 -22.10 -0.44
N LEU A 272 1.03 -23.43 -0.36
CA LEU A 272 0.46 -24.21 -1.47
C LEU A 272 -1.01 -23.88 -1.72
N PHE A 273 -1.79 -23.74 -0.66
CA PHE A 273 -3.20 -23.37 -0.77
C PHE A 273 -3.36 -21.98 -1.39
N LEU A 274 -2.57 -21.00 -0.93
CA LEU A 274 -2.57 -19.64 -1.48
C LEU A 274 -2.06 -19.62 -2.93
N ALA A 275 -1.04 -20.40 -3.27
CA ALA A 275 -0.55 -20.53 -4.64
C ALA A 275 -1.62 -21.16 -5.56
N PHE A 276 -2.30 -22.20 -5.11
CA PHE A 276 -3.37 -22.85 -5.88
C PHE A 276 -4.56 -21.92 -6.10
N THR A 277 -5.07 -21.30 -5.04
CA THR A 277 -6.20 -20.35 -5.13
C THR A 277 -5.86 -19.14 -5.99
N SER A 278 -4.64 -18.57 -5.82
CA SER A 278 -4.19 -17.45 -6.66
C SER A 278 -4.10 -17.83 -8.13
N ARG A 279 -3.73 -19.10 -8.45
CA ARG A 279 -3.68 -19.58 -9.83
C ARG A 279 -5.07 -19.75 -10.44
N LEU A 280 -6.08 -20.13 -9.65
CA LEU A 280 -7.46 -20.32 -10.14
C LEU A 280 -8.21 -19.01 -10.34
N ILE A 281 -8.21 -18.15 -9.32
CA ILE A 281 -9.05 -16.95 -9.31
C ILE A 281 -8.25 -15.63 -9.31
N GLY A 282 -6.91 -15.69 -9.11
CA GLY A 282 -6.08 -14.50 -9.03
C GLY A 282 -5.90 -13.81 -10.38
N ARG A 283 -6.05 -12.48 -10.42
CA ARG A 283 -5.65 -11.64 -11.54
C ARG A 283 -4.15 -11.78 -11.80
N SER A 284 -3.71 -11.62 -13.04
CA SER A 284 -2.28 -11.42 -13.30
C SER A 284 -1.81 -10.11 -12.66
N SER A 285 -0.51 -10.01 -12.35
CA SER A 285 0.07 -8.76 -11.84
C SER A 285 -0.12 -7.60 -12.82
N GLU A 286 -0.10 -7.89 -14.13
CA GLU A 286 -0.38 -6.88 -15.16
C GLU A 286 -1.82 -6.33 -15.03
N VAL A 287 -2.83 -7.21 -14.93
CA VAL A 287 -4.24 -6.78 -14.81
C VAL A 287 -4.47 -6.01 -13.51
N GLY A 288 -3.92 -6.48 -12.38
CA GLY A 288 -4.05 -5.78 -11.09
C GLY A 288 -3.36 -4.42 -11.09
N SER A 289 -2.20 -4.29 -11.76
CA SER A 289 -1.46 -3.03 -11.85
C SER A 289 -2.19 -1.93 -12.62
N ARG A 290 -3.15 -2.28 -13.47
CA ARG A 290 -3.98 -1.31 -14.18
C ARG A 290 -4.75 -0.40 -13.23
N VAL A 291 -5.23 -0.93 -12.09
CA VAL A 291 -5.92 -0.14 -11.05
C VAL A 291 -4.96 0.87 -10.40
N ILE A 292 -3.69 0.46 -10.20
CA ILE A 292 -2.65 1.34 -9.67
C ILE A 292 -2.41 2.53 -10.62
N VAL A 293 -2.31 2.26 -11.91
CA VAL A 293 -2.07 3.29 -12.94
C VAL A 293 -3.28 4.22 -13.08
N ASP A 294 -4.49 3.68 -12.97
CA ASP A 294 -5.72 4.47 -12.97
C ASP A 294 -5.78 5.43 -11.77
N ALA A 295 -5.55 4.92 -10.56
CA ALA A 295 -5.49 5.74 -9.34
C ALA A 295 -4.40 6.84 -9.41
N ALA A 296 -3.25 6.52 -10.02
CA ALA A 296 -2.15 7.48 -10.26
C ALA A 296 -2.51 8.57 -11.29
N ALA A 297 -3.54 8.36 -12.08
CA ALA A 297 -4.04 9.29 -13.09
C ALA A 297 -5.39 9.93 -12.70
N ALA A 298 -5.93 9.58 -11.52
CA ALA A 298 -7.23 10.05 -11.05
C ALA A 298 -7.23 11.53 -10.64
N GLY A 299 -8.39 12.14 -10.68
CA GLY A 299 -8.58 13.53 -10.34
C GLY A 299 -8.88 13.76 -8.85
N PRO A 300 -9.12 15.05 -8.47
CA PRO A 300 -9.34 15.46 -7.08
C PRO A 300 -10.56 14.81 -6.41
N GLU A 301 -11.51 14.31 -7.18
CA GLU A 301 -12.67 13.56 -6.69
C GLU A 301 -12.31 12.28 -5.94
N THR A 302 -11.09 11.77 -6.15
CA THR A 302 -10.57 10.58 -5.48
C THR A 302 -9.80 10.88 -4.18
N HIS A 303 -9.64 12.15 -3.82
CA HIS A 303 -8.88 12.53 -2.62
C HIS A 303 -9.52 11.97 -1.34
N GLY A 304 -8.73 11.21 -0.57
CA GLY A 304 -9.17 10.49 0.63
C GLY A 304 -10.11 9.30 0.36
N LYS A 305 -10.26 8.90 -0.90
CA LYS A 305 -11.16 7.82 -1.30
C LYS A 305 -10.42 6.48 -1.47
N TRP A 306 -11.20 5.42 -1.36
CA TRP A 306 -10.78 4.07 -1.67
C TRP A 306 -11.31 3.67 -3.04
N LEU A 307 -10.40 3.20 -3.91
CA LEU A 307 -10.70 2.82 -5.27
C LEU A 307 -10.64 1.30 -5.42
N ASP A 308 -11.59 0.74 -6.13
CA ASP A 308 -11.59 -0.66 -6.53
C ASP A 308 -12.08 -0.80 -7.96
N SER A 309 -11.32 -1.52 -8.77
CA SER A 309 -11.72 -1.85 -10.15
C SER A 309 -12.12 -0.62 -10.99
N PHE A 310 -11.35 0.48 -10.90
CA PHE A 310 -11.55 1.77 -11.60
C PHE A 310 -12.72 2.62 -11.09
N GLU A 311 -13.24 2.32 -9.92
CA GLU A 311 -14.36 3.06 -9.33
C GLU A 311 -14.03 3.51 -7.90
N VAL A 312 -14.52 4.67 -7.50
CA VAL A 312 -14.57 5.04 -6.09
C VAL A 312 -15.60 4.15 -5.41
N ARG A 313 -15.18 3.42 -4.39
CA ARG A 313 -16.03 2.50 -3.64
C ARG A 313 -16.02 2.84 -2.15
N GLU A 314 -17.05 2.39 -1.47
CA GLU A 314 -17.12 2.51 -0.02
C GLU A 314 -16.24 1.44 0.64
N PRO A 315 -15.39 1.81 1.63
CA PRO A 315 -14.66 0.84 2.43
C PRO A 315 -15.61 0.07 3.35
N SER A 316 -15.07 -0.86 4.16
CA SER A 316 -15.85 -1.71 5.04
C SER A 316 -16.82 -0.93 5.93
N ALA A 317 -17.90 -1.60 6.35
CA ALA A 317 -18.90 -1.01 7.25
C ALA A 317 -18.26 -0.49 8.55
N TYR A 318 -17.26 -1.19 9.07
CA TYR A 318 -16.52 -0.74 10.24
C TYR A 318 -15.82 0.61 10.02
N VAL A 319 -15.14 0.81 8.91
CA VAL A 319 -14.49 2.09 8.57
C VAL A 319 -15.50 3.25 8.52
N ARG A 320 -16.72 2.98 8.06
CA ARG A 320 -17.79 3.98 7.92
C ARG A 320 -18.58 4.23 9.20
N SER A 321 -18.48 3.33 10.19
CA SER A 321 -19.21 3.43 11.46
C SER A 321 -18.70 4.57 12.34
N GLU A 322 -19.48 4.98 13.33
CA GLU A 322 -19.05 5.98 14.32
C GLU A 322 -17.88 5.48 15.17
N GLU A 323 -17.84 4.16 15.49
CA GLU A 323 -16.71 3.53 16.16
C GLU A 323 -15.45 3.62 15.29
N GLY A 324 -15.58 3.29 13.98
CA GLY A 324 -14.48 3.36 13.03
C GLY A 324 -13.94 4.79 12.86
N LYS A 325 -14.81 5.81 12.83
CA LYS A 325 -14.39 7.22 12.76
C LYS A 325 -13.60 7.64 14.00
N LYS A 326 -14.04 7.25 15.19
CA LYS A 326 -13.29 7.51 16.43
C LYS A 326 -11.93 6.80 16.42
N MET A 327 -11.92 5.56 15.95
CA MET A 327 -10.71 4.77 15.83
C MET A 327 -9.74 5.37 14.82
N GLN A 328 -10.24 5.87 13.68
CA GLN A 328 -9.45 6.58 12.67
C GLN A 328 -8.66 7.74 13.29
N GLY A 329 -9.33 8.61 14.05
CA GLY A 329 -8.67 9.76 14.70
C GLY A 329 -7.61 9.30 15.71
N ARG A 330 -7.96 8.38 16.61
CA ARG A 330 -7.06 7.86 17.63
C ARG A 330 -5.80 7.19 17.01
N LEU A 331 -6.01 6.30 16.04
CA LEU A 331 -4.92 5.62 15.34
C LEU A 331 -3.97 6.61 14.64
N TYR A 332 -4.56 7.58 13.99
CA TYR A 332 -3.80 8.60 13.26
C TYR A 332 -2.96 9.46 14.20
N GLU A 333 -3.53 9.91 15.32
CA GLU A 333 -2.79 10.67 16.34
C GLU A 333 -1.60 9.87 16.89
N GLU A 334 -1.81 8.59 17.23
CA GLU A 334 -0.70 7.73 17.68
C GLU A 334 0.37 7.56 16.60
N LEU A 335 -0.02 7.38 15.32
CA LEU A 335 0.93 7.26 14.23
C LEU A 335 1.74 8.56 14.04
N ILE A 336 1.10 9.72 14.03
CA ILE A 336 1.79 11.01 13.90
C ILE A 336 2.79 11.22 15.03
N GLN A 337 2.46 10.84 16.27
CA GLN A 337 3.40 10.90 17.39
C GLN A 337 4.63 10.00 17.18
N ILE A 338 4.44 8.80 16.64
CA ILE A 338 5.55 7.89 16.29
C ILE A 338 6.41 8.51 15.19
N LEU A 339 5.78 9.01 14.15
CA LEU A 339 6.48 9.61 13.01
C LEU A 339 7.25 10.89 13.43
N ASP A 340 6.71 11.68 14.36
CA ASP A 340 7.39 12.87 14.89
C ASP A 340 8.59 12.51 15.78
N GLN A 341 8.56 11.34 16.46
CA GLN A 341 9.74 10.81 17.16
C GLN A 341 10.83 10.33 16.20
N VAL A 342 10.45 9.78 15.02
CA VAL A 342 11.38 9.31 13.99
C VAL A 342 11.98 10.48 13.20
N GLU A 343 11.19 11.49 12.90
CA GLU A 343 11.57 12.70 12.18
C GLU A 343 10.88 13.92 12.81
N PRO A 344 11.57 14.62 13.74
CA PRO A 344 10.99 15.74 14.46
C PRO A 344 10.45 16.85 13.53
N GLY A 345 9.20 17.22 13.76
CA GLY A 345 8.52 18.23 12.98
C GLY A 345 7.89 17.75 11.67
N ILE A 346 7.85 16.44 11.42
CA ILE A 346 7.28 15.86 10.19
C ILE A 346 5.80 16.24 9.98
N ALA A 347 5.04 16.42 11.06
CA ALA A 347 3.64 16.84 11.00
C ALA A 347 3.45 18.21 10.31
N LYS A 348 4.48 19.08 10.26
CA LYS A 348 4.44 20.36 9.53
C LYS A 348 4.38 20.18 8.01
N ASN A 349 4.63 18.98 7.55
CA ASN A 349 4.51 18.62 6.14
C ASN A 349 3.05 18.41 5.69
N ILE A 350 2.08 18.38 6.59
CA ILE A 350 0.64 18.20 6.30
C ILE A 350 -0.04 19.59 6.01
#